data_dd1fcab7f2507e73310dd4a9cad4c64a
#
_entry.id   dd1fcab7f2507e73310dd4a9cad4c64a
#
_cell.length_a   1.000
_cell.length_b   1.000
_cell.length_c   1.000
_cell.angle_alpha   90.00
_cell.angle_beta   90.00
_cell.angle_gamma   90.00
#
_symmetry.space_group_name_H-M   'P 1'
#
loop_
_entity.id
_entity.type
_entity.pdbx_description
1 polymer ?
#
loop_
_entity_poly.entity_id
_entity_poly.type
_entity_poly.pdbx_seq_one_letter_code
_entity_poly.pdbx_strand_id
1 'polypeptide(L)'
;MGDMTVDELKDKKLWFLWSAKPGRNGKVTKVPFAANGGATGTDDAHNGTWVSFDDAESARNQFRASGLGLKIPKGFFLLDIDHKDISDPFAQLMLSRFSSYAEVSPSGKGIHIIGQCDITKLPVHFDDRRKRLVLDSEYYQKRSDIRLELYIGDITNRYGTFTGNTINGLPIADCTQAVLTTLDKEMRKKPKAKYSAKRDGDRAVFDIVCDLRKQKNGDKFIRLYDKGDFSEYGSQSEADAALCALIAFRTGADPDAIDEVFRSSALYRSKWERDDYRENTINAGISACNGVFHR
;
A
#
# COMPACT_ATOMS: atom_id res chain seq x y z
N MET A 1 8.16 0.30 -26.31
CA MET A 1 9.30 -0.58 -25.99
C MET A 1 9.06 -1.88 -26.74
N GLY A 2 10.14 -2.62 -27.18
CA GLY A 2 9.96 -3.96 -27.76
C GLY A 2 9.67 -4.98 -26.66
N ASP A 3 8.94 -6.04 -27.02
CA ASP A 3 8.70 -7.16 -26.09
C ASP A 3 10.03 -7.82 -25.70
N MET A 4 10.13 -8.25 -24.46
CA MET A 4 11.29 -8.93 -23.91
C MET A 4 10.90 -10.34 -23.47
N THR A 5 11.76 -11.32 -23.71
CA THR A 5 11.56 -12.66 -23.15
C THR A 5 11.92 -12.71 -21.67
N VAL A 6 11.40 -13.69 -20.96
CA VAL A 6 11.77 -13.92 -19.55
C VAL A 6 13.25 -14.30 -19.43
N ASP A 7 13.82 -14.99 -20.42
CA ASP A 7 15.22 -15.37 -20.40
C ASP A 7 16.14 -14.13 -20.56
N GLU A 8 15.79 -13.18 -21.40
CA GLU A 8 16.50 -11.89 -21.46
C GLU A 8 16.43 -11.10 -20.14
N LEU A 9 15.34 -11.26 -19.36
CA LEU A 9 15.28 -10.68 -18.00
C LEU A 9 16.19 -11.45 -17.03
N LYS A 10 16.29 -12.77 -17.15
CA LYS A 10 17.16 -13.61 -16.32
C LYS A 10 18.64 -13.31 -16.51
N ASP A 11 19.06 -12.95 -17.71
CA ASP A 11 20.45 -12.57 -18.04
C ASP A 11 20.91 -11.27 -17.34
N LYS A 12 19.97 -10.47 -16.84
CA LYS A 12 20.30 -9.22 -16.16
C LYS A 12 20.71 -9.47 -14.71
N LYS A 13 21.66 -8.68 -14.20
CA LYS A 13 22.05 -8.71 -12.78
C LYS A 13 21.02 -7.95 -11.93
N LEU A 14 19.90 -8.59 -11.62
CA LEU A 14 18.76 -8.04 -10.90
C LEU A 14 18.28 -8.97 -9.78
N TRP A 15 18.94 -10.13 -9.62
CA TRP A 15 18.44 -11.21 -8.79
C TRP A 15 19.16 -11.29 -7.45
N PHE A 16 18.43 -11.69 -6.43
CA PHE A 16 18.89 -11.92 -5.07
C PHE A 16 17.96 -12.94 -4.39
N LEU A 17 18.20 -13.23 -3.14
CA LEU A 17 17.48 -14.24 -2.38
C LEU A 17 16.49 -13.59 -1.40
N TRP A 18 15.48 -14.34 -0.99
CA TRP A 18 14.67 -13.98 0.17
C TRP A 18 14.38 -15.20 1.04
N SER A 19 14.23 -14.96 2.35
CA SER A 19 13.79 -15.95 3.32
C SER A 19 12.51 -15.52 4.02
N ALA A 20 11.61 -16.47 4.21
CA ALA A 20 10.43 -16.31 5.03
C ALA A 20 10.83 -16.28 6.51
N LYS A 21 10.54 -15.19 7.20
CA LYS A 21 10.78 -15.07 8.65
C LYS A 21 9.48 -14.71 9.37
N PRO A 22 9.29 -15.21 10.62
CA PRO A 22 8.19 -14.76 11.45
C PRO A 22 8.27 -13.24 11.64
N GLY A 23 7.23 -12.54 11.23
CA GLY A 23 7.08 -11.12 11.48
C GLY A 23 6.30 -10.83 12.75
N ARG A 24 6.18 -9.56 13.11
CA ARG A 24 5.31 -9.14 14.20
C ARG A 24 3.86 -9.56 13.90
N ASN A 25 3.12 -10.02 14.90
CA ASN A 25 1.72 -10.47 14.80
C ASN A 25 1.51 -11.75 13.96
N GLY A 26 2.48 -12.68 13.92
CA GLY A 26 2.35 -13.97 13.23
C GLY A 26 2.33 -13.90 11.70
N LYS A 27 2.50 -12.72 11.10
CA LYS A 27 2.63 -12.57 9.64
C LYS A 27 4.03 -12.98 9.19
N VAL A 28 4.10 -13.69 8.07
CA VAL A 28 5.38 -14.00 7.43
C VAL A 28 5.92 -12.76 6.73
N THR A 29 7.18 -12.42 7.03
CA THR A 29 7.92 -11.35 6.35
C THR A 29 8.93 -11.97 5.40
N LYS A 30 8.94 -11.54 4.13
CA LYS A 30 9.92 -11.92 3.13
C LYS A 30 11.14 -10.99 3.28
N VAL A 31 12.22 -11.49 3.86
CA VAL A 31 13.44 -10.70 4.11
C VAL A 31 14.45 -10.96 3.00
N PRO A 32 14.84 -9.92 2.22
CA PRO A 32 15.81 -10.07 1.14
C PRO A 32 17.24 -10.20 1.70
N PHE A 33 18.10 -10.92 0.96
CA PHE A 33 19.53 -11.00 1.21
C PHE A 33 20.28 -11.35 -0.09
N ALA A 34 21.55 -10.98 -0.17
CA ALA A 34 22.39 -11.16 -1.35
C ALA A 34 22.78 -12.64 -1.55
N ALA A 35 23.21 -13.00 -2.76
CA ALA A 35 23.67 -14.36 -3.10
C ALA A 35 24.91 -14.80 -2.30
N ASN A 36 25.66 -13.90 -1.69
CA ASN A 36 26.76 -14.20 -0.77
C ASN A 36 26.35 -14.29 0.72
N GLY A 37 25.03 -14.22 1.01
CA GLY A 37 24.49 -14.20 2.36
C GLY A 37 24.45 -12.85 3.06
N GLY A 38 25.00 -11.80 2.46
CA GLY A 38 25.04 -10.43 2.99
C GLY A 38 23.70 -9.69 2.86
N ALA A 39 23.64 -8.46 3.36
CA ALA A 39 22.49 -7.58 3.22
C ALA A 39 22.30 -7.14 1.76
N THR A 40 21.05 -6.96 1.35
CA THR A 40 20.68 -6.37 0.06
C THR A 40 19.41 -5.52 0.19
N GLY A 41 19.12 -4.74 -0.83
CA GLY A 41 17.95 -3.88 -0.95
C GLY A 41 17.61 -3.62 -2.41
N THR A 42 16.76 -2.63 -2.64
CA THR A 42 16.28 -2.25 -3.98
C THR A 42 16.77 -0.88 -4.44
N ASP A 43 17.53 -0.19 -3.62
CA ASP A 43 18.15 1.10 -3.93
C ASP A 43 19.54 0.95 -4.56
N ASP A 44 20.06 2.02 -5.13
CA ASP A 44 21.33 2.03 -5.85
C ASP A 44 22.53 1.69 -4.97
N ALA A 45 22.43 1.86 -3.65
CA ALA A 45 23.48 1.47 -2.72
C ALA A 45 23.72 -0.05 -2.70
N HIS A 46 22.74 -0.83 -3.13
CA HIS A 46 22.79 -2.29 -3.19
C HIS A 46 23.03 -2.85 -4.59
N ASN A 47 23.26 -2.03 -5.61
CA ASN A 47 23.39 -2.49 -7.02
C ASN A 47 24.51 -3.53 -7.21
N GLY A 48 25.58 -3.47 -6.44
CA GLY A 48 26.67 -4.46 -6.45
C GLY A 48 26.33 -5.80 -5.79
N THR A 49 25.16 -5.94 -5.17
CA THR A 49 24.72 -7.18 -4.48
C THR A 49 23.78 -8.04 -5.31
N TRP A 50 23.33 -7.52 -6.47
CA TRP A 50 22.44 -8.27 -7.39
C TRP A 50 23.28 -9.06 -8.38
N VAL A 51 22.84 -10.26 -8.67
CA VAL A 51 23.56 -11.22 -9.51
C VAL A 51 22.67 -11.64 -10.71
N SER A 52 23.19 -12.51 -11.59
CA SER A 52 22.40 -13.18 -12.63
C SER A 52 21.37 -14.14 -11.99
N PHE A 53 20.38 -14.57 -12.78
CA PHE A 53 19.40 -15.56 -12.32
C PHE A 53 20.07 -16.87 -11.89
N ASP A 54 21.00 -17.39 -12.70
CA ASP A 54 21.69 -18.67 -12.46
C ASP A 54 22.54 -18.62 -11.19
N ASP A 55 23.24 -17.50 -10.96
CA ASP A 55 24.00 -17.31 -9.71
C ASP A 55 23.08 -17.27 -8.48
N ALA A 56 21.93 -16.58 -8.60
CA ALA A 56 20.94 -16.51 -7.54
C ALA A 56 20.31 -17.89 -7.27
N GLU A 57 19.99 -18.66 -8.31
CA GLU A 57 19.41 -20.01 -8.17
C GLU A 57 20.40 -20.98 -7.55
N SER A 58 21.69 -20.90 -7.92
CA SER A 58 22.76 -21.66 -7.30
C SER A 58 22.90 -21.33 -5.81
N ALA A 59 22.91 -20.03 -5.48
CA ALA A 59 22.96 -19.56 -4.10
C ALA A 59 21.71 -19.93 -3.29
N ARG A 60 20.52 -19.96 -3.92
CA ARG A 60 19.27 -20.37 -3.27
C ARG A 60 19.38 -21.75 -2.65
N ASN A 61 19.94 -22.70 -3.37
CA ASN A 61 20.15 -24.06 -2.88
C ASN A 61 21.17 -24.08 -1.72
N GLN A 62 22.28 -23.36 -1.86
CA GLN A 62 23.33 -23.26 -0.85
C GLN A 62 22.81 -22.68 0.48
N PHE A 63 22.06 -21.58 0.43
CA PHE A 63 21.54 -20.90 1.62
C PHE A 63 20.16 -21.40 2.07
N ARG A 64 19.56 -22.38 1.39
CA ARG A 64 18.19 -22.85 1.63
C ARG A 64 17.19 -21.70 1.70
N ALA A 65 17.33 -20.76 0.77
CA ALA A 65 16.45 -19.59 0.69
C ALA A 65 15.02 -20.00 0.31
N SER A 66 14.04 -19.22 0.73
CA SER A 66 12.62 -19.46 0.41
C SER A 66 12.28 -19.18 -1.06
N GLY A 67 13.08 -18.38 -1.75
CA GLY A 67 12.91 -18.09 -3.17
C GLY A 67 13.79 -16.95 -3.67
N LEU A 68 13.58 -16.61 -4.94
CA LEU A 68 14.29 -15.54 -5.62
C LEU A 68 13.55 -14.19 -5.51
N GLY A 69 14.32 -13.14 -5.24
CA GLY A 69 13.90 -11.76 -5.32
C GLY A 69 14.38 -11.13 -6.62
N LEU A 70 13.54 -10.29 -7.20
CA LEU A 70 13.81 -9.53 -8.41
C LEU A 70 13.82 -8.03 -8.08
N LYS A 71 14.94 -7.35 -8.27
CA LYS A 71 14.95 -5.89 -8.36
C LYS A 71 14.14 -5.50 -9.61
N ILE A 72 13.01 -4.86 -9.43
CA ILE A 72 12.22 -4.37 -10.55
C ILE A 72 12.98 -3.21 -11.20
N PRO A 73 13.49 -3.36 -12.44
CA PRO A 73 14.30 -2.32 -13.05
C PRO A 73 13.45 -1.15 -13.52
N LYS A 74 14.09 0.00 -13.76
CA LYS A 74 13.43 1.18 -14.33
C LYS A 74 12.72 0.81 -15.65
N GLY A 75 11.46 1.28 -15.79
CA GLY A 75 10.64 0.96 -16.95
C GLY A 75 9.96 -0.40 -16.89
N PHE A 76 10.03 -1.10 -15.75
CA PHE A 76 9.29 -2.34 -15.49
C PHE A 76 8.34 -2.17 -14.32
N PHE A 77 7.36 -3.05 -14.29
CA PHE A 77 6.46 -3.17 -13.14
C PHE A 77 6.21 -4.65 -12.81
N LEU A 78 5.77 -4.88 -11.59
CA LEU A 78 5.15 -6.12 -11.14
C LEU A 78 3.79 -5.79 -10.52
N LEU A 79 2.75 -6.41 -11.03
CA LEU A 79 1.41 -6.38 -10.46
C LEU A 79 1.22 -7.66 -9.64
N ASP A 80 0.96 -7.50 -8.34
CA ASP A 80 0.74 -8.62 -7.42
C ASP A 80 -0.75 -8.69 -7.05
N ILE A 81 -1.38 -9.81 -7.38
CA ILE A 81 -2.79 -10.11 -7.11
C ILE A 81 -2.83 -11.21 -6.05
N ASP A 82 -3.02 -10.82 -4.81
CA ASP A 82 -2.99 -11.71 -3.66
C ASP A 82 -4.31 -12.49 -3.48
N HIS A 83 -4.21 -13.77 -3.07
CA HIS A 83 -5.35 -14.62 -2.71
C HIS A 83 -6.44 -14.72 -3.79
N LYS A 84 -6.05 -14.71 -5.04
CA LYS A 84 -6.91 -14.88 -6.22
C LYS A 84 -6.23 -15.83 -7.19
N ASP A 85 -6.88 -16.91 -7.50
CA ASP A 85 -6.41 -17.86 -8.49
C ASP A 85 -6.80 -17.44 -9.92
N ILE A 86 -6.35 -18.22 -10.88
CA ILE A 86 -6.60 -17.94 -12.31
C ILE A 86 -8.09 -17.94 -12.69
N SER A 87 -8.98 -18.54 -11.91
CA SER A 87 -10.42 -18.57 -12.17
C SER A 87 -11.16 -17.34 -11.61
N ASP A 88 -10.52 -16.56 -10.76
CA ASP A 88 -11.12 -15.34 -10.20
C ASP A 88 -11.38 -14.31 -11.31
N PRO A 89 -12.62 -13.76 -11.41
CA PRO A 89 -12.97 -12.79 -12.47
C PRO A 89 -12.10 -11.55 -12.50
N PHE A 90 -11.62 -11.07 -11.34
CA PHE A 90 -10.74 -9.92 -11.27
C PHE A 90 -9.32 -10.29 -11.76
N ALA A 91 -8.83 -11.48 -11.41
CA ALA A 91 -7.55 -11.97 -11.92
C ALA A 91 -7.59 -12.13 -13.44
N GLN A 92 -8.67 -12.70 -13.99
CA GLN A 92 -8.89 -12.80 -15.43
C GLN A 92 -8.93 -11.44 -16.13
N LEU A 93 -9.61 -10.46 -15.53
CA LEU A 93 -9.64 -9.09 -16.04
C LEU A 93 -8.22 -8.49 -16.10
N MET A 94 -7.40 -8.68 -15.06
CA MET A 94 -6.02 -8.18 -15.05
C MET A 94 -5.15 -8.92 -16.07
N LEU A 95 -5.21 -10.25 -16.15
CA LEU A 95 -4.47 -11.04 -17.14
C LEU A 95 -4.80 -10.61 -18.57
N SER A 96 -6.08 -10.39 -18.87
CA SER A 96 -6.53 -9.90 -20.19
C SER A 96 -6.07 -8.48 -20.47
N ARG A 97 -6.13 -7.57 -19.47
CA ARG A 97 -5.76 -6.16 -19.62
C ARG A 97 -4.28 -5.99 -19.89
N PHE A 98 -3.45 -6.74 -19.19
CA PHE A 98 -2.00 -6.59 -19.30
C PHE A 98 -1.40 -7.39 -20.43
N SER A 99 -1.94 -8.58 -20.76
CA SER A 99 -1.47 -9.46 -21.83
C SER A 99 0.07 -9.58 -21.87
N SER A 100 0.69 -9.81 -20.71
CA SER A 100 2.13 -9.90 -20.49
C SER A 100 2.46 -11.15 -19.70
N TYR A 101 3.75 -11.44 -19.51
CA TYR A 101 4.19 -12.55 -18.69
C TYR A 101 3.48 -12.58 -17.34
N ALA A 102 2.92 -13.73 -17.00
CA ALA A 102 2.27 -13.95 -15.72
C ALA A 102 2.69 -15.30 -15.11
N GLU A 103 2.80 -15.33 -13.78
CA GLU A 103 3.20 -16.50 -13.01
C GLU A 103 2.37 -16.66 -11.75
N VAL A 104 2.35 -17.87 -11.21
CA VAL A 104 1.79 -18.13 -9.88
C VAL A 104 2.72 -17.57 -8.81
N SER A 105 2.17 -16.83 -7.84
CA SER A 105 2.96 -16.24 -6.74
C SER A 105 3.58 -17.33 -5.84
N PRO A 106 4.61 -17.01 -5.03
CA PRO A 106 5.28 -17.99 -4.16
C PRO A 106 4.36 -18.69 -3.14
N SER A 107 3.25 -18.09 -2.79
CA SER A 107 2.26 -18.70 -1.89
C SER A 107 1.39 -19.76 -2.57
N GLY A 108 1.42 -19.86 -3.91
CA GLY A 108 0.52 -20.68 -4.70
C GLY A 108 -0.92 -20.16 -4.75
N LYS A 109 -1.21 -19.00 -4.12
CA LYS A 109 -2.57 -18.46 -3.94
C LYS A 109 -2.75 -17.07 -4.56
N GLY A 110 -1.89 -16.66 -5.44
CA GLY A 110 -1.91 -15.35 -6.09
C GLY A 110 -1.21 -15.40 -7.43
N ILE A 111 -1.23 -14.27 -8.13
CA ILE A 111 -0.70 -14.11 -9.48
C ILE A 111 0.22 -12.90 -9.51
N HIS A 112 1.39 -13.03 -10.12
CA HIS A 112 2.22 -11.92 -10.51
C HIS A 112 2.09 -11.69 -12.03
N ILE A 113 1.99 -10.43 -12.44
CA ILE A 113 2.12 -10.03 -13.84
C ILE A 113 3.33 -9.11 -13.93
N ILE A 114 4.28 -9.42 -14.80
CA ILE A 114 5.47 -8.62 -15.06
C ILE A 114 5.37 -8.02 -16.45
N GLY A 115 5.62 -6.73 -16.58
CA GLY A 115 5.60 -6.04 -17.86
C GLY A 115 6.51 -4.82 -17.86
N GLN A 116 6.62 -4.18 -19.02
CA GLN A 116 7.30 -2.91 -19.20
C GLN A 116 6.28 -1.76 -19.16
N CYS A 117 6.73 -0.56 -18.75
CA CYS A 117 5.93 0.65 -18.81
C CYS A 117 6.81 1.89 -18.98
N ASP A 118 6.33 2.81 -19.81
CA ASP A 118 6.96 4.12 -19.98
C ASP A 118 6.64 5.01 -18.78
N ILE A 119 7.59 5.12 -17.86
CA ILE A 119 7.42 5.89 -16.61
C ILE A 119 7.19 7.39 -16.86
N THR A 120 7.56 7.93 -18.04
CA THR A 120 7.34 9.35 -18.36
C THR A 120 5.87 9.68 -18.62
N LYS A 121 5.06 8.66 -18.88
CA LYS A 121 3.61 8.78 -19.07
C LYS A 121 2.80 8.55 -17.80
N LEU A 122 3.45 8.06 -16.75
CA LEU A 122 2.77 7.76 -15.49
C LEU A 122 2.56 9.03 -14.65
N PRO A 123 1.53 9.06 -13.80
CA PRO A 123 1.29 10.16 -12.86
C PRO A 123 2.29 10.11 -11.71
N VAL A 124 3.48 10.67 -11.95
CA VAL A 124 4.61 10.65 -11.01
C VAL A 124 5.22 12.05 -10.89
N HIS A 125 5.77 12.34 -9.72
CA HIS A 125 6.53 13.56 -9.49
C HIS A 125 7.81 13.26 -8.72
N PHE A 126 8.77 14.20 -8.74
CA PHE A 126 9.98 14.09 -7.95
C PHE A 126 9.70 14.51 -6.49
N ASP A 127 9.96 13.60 -5.56
CA ASP A 127 9.86 13.88 -4.12
C ASP A 127 11.22 14.36 -3.60
N ASP A 128 11.32 15.64 -3.26
CA ASP A 128 12.56 16.26 -2.79
C ASP A 128 13.07 15.68 -1.47
N ARG A 129 12.19 15.18 -0.61
CA ARG A 129 12.57 14.57 0.67
C ARG A 129 13.17 13.18 0.45
N ARG A 130 12.58 12.39 -0.46
CA ARG A 130 13.03 11.03 -0.78
C ARG A 130 14.09 10.99 -1.88
N LYS A 131 14.35 12.12 -2.55
CA LYS A 131 15.29 12.25 -3.67
C LYS A 131 15.05 11.24 -4.80
N ARG A 132 13.79 10.96 -5.10
CA ARG A 132 13.38 10.03 -6.16
C ARG A 132 11.99 10.34 -6.72
N LEU A 133 11.67 9.74 -7.88
CA LEU A 133 10.30 9.74 -8.38
C LEU A 133 9.38 8.91 -7.46
N VAL A 134 8.18 9.38 -7.26
CA VAL A 134 7.11 8.70 -6.54
C VAL A 134 5.79 8.82 -7.31
N LEU A 135 4.89 7.88 -7.11
CA LEU A 135 3.54 7.95 -7.64
C LEU A 135 2.78 9.10 -6.98
N ASP A 136 1.97 9.82 -7.75
CA ASP A 136 1.17 10.94 -7.24
C ASP A 136 0.27 10.49 -6.09
N SER A 137 0.09 11.40 -5.12
CA SER A 137 -0.58 11.08 -3.85
C SER A 137 -2.04 10.65 -4.01
N GLU A 138 -2.66 10.91 -5.16
CA GLU A 138 -4.04 10.49 -5.46
C GLU A 138 -4.16 9.00 -5.81
N TYR A 139 -3.05 8.27 -5.95
CA TYR A 139 -3.07 6.85 -6.25
C TYR A 139 -2.57 6.00 -5.08
N TYR A 140 -3.17 4.81 -4.96
CA TYR A 140 -2.65 3.75 -4.09
C TYR A 140 -1.54 2.98 -4.79
N GLN A 141 -0.59 2.46 -4.02
CA GLN A 141 0.33 1.41 -4.47
C GLN A 141 -0.17 0.02 -4.05
N LYS A 142 -1.01 -0.01 -3.02
CA LYS A 142 -1.61 -1.22 -2.45
C LYS A 142 -3.08 -0.98 -2.11
N ARG A 143 -3.93 -1.87 -2.58
CA ARG A 143 -5.36 -1.94 -2.28
C ARG A 143 -5.68 -3.29 -1.63
N SER A 144 -5.65 -3.32 -0.29
CA SER A 144 -5.88 -4.56 0.48
C SER A 144 -7.31 -5.09 0.34
N ASP A 145 -8.28 -4.21 0.09
CA ASP A 145 -9.69 -4.54 -0.13
C ASP A 145 -9.94 -5.32 -1.43
N ILE A 146 -9.18 -5.07 -2.47
CA ILE A 146 -9.23 -5.80 -3.74
C ILE A 146 -8.03 -6.73 -3.96
N ARG A 147 -7.12 -6.82 -2.98
CA ARG A 147 -5.93 -7.67 -3.01
C ARG A 147 -4.97 -7.36 -4.16
N LEU A 148 -4.75 -6.09 -4.45
CA LEU A 148 -3.92 -5.63 -5.55
C LEU A 148 -2.76 -4.75 -5.05
N GLU A 149 -1.54 -5.07 -5.50
CA GLU A 149 -0.34 -4.26 -5.28
C GLU A 149 0.36 -4.00 -6.61
N LEU A 150 0.78 -2.75 -6.83
CA LEU A 150 1.51 -2.35 -8.05
C LEU A 150 2.91 -1.85 -7.64
N TYR A 151 3.93 -2.55 -8.10
CA TYR A 151 5.33 -2.21 -7.91
C TYR A 151 5.92 -1.72 -9.23
N ILE A 152 6.42 -0.50 -9.27
CA ILE A 152 7.02 0.12 -10.46
C ILE A 152 8.48 0.42 -10.15
N GLY A 153 9.38 -0.02 -11.01
CA GLY A 153 10.82 0.14 -10.83
C GLY A 153 11.22 1.61 -10.66
N ASP A 154 12.07 1.88 -9.68
CA ASP A 154 12.56 3.19 -9.24
C ASP A 154 11.48 4.15 -8.69
N ILE A 155 10.20 3.79 -8.78
CA ILE A 155 9.09 4.59 -8.24
C ILE A 155 8.62 4.02 -6.90
N THR A 156 8.42 2.70 -6.82
CA THR A 156 8.06 2.02 -5.57
C THR A 156 9.32 1.38 -4.96
N ASN A 157 9.57 1.59 -3.68
CA ASN A 157 10.72 0.97 -3.01
C ASN A 157 10.36 -0.47 -2.60
N ARG A 158 10.11 -1.34 -3.60
CA ARG A 158 9.70 -2.73 -3.44
C ARG A 158 10.45 -3.62 -4.41
N TYR A 159 10.67 -4.86 -4.02
CA TYR A 159 11.15 -5.91 -4.91
C TYR A 159 10.02 -6.87 -5.25
N GLY A 160 10.13 -7.53 -6.39
CA GLY A 160 9.28 -8.65 -6.75
C GLY A 160 9.83 -9.96 -6.22
N THR A 161 8.96 -10.92 -5.90
CA THR A 161 9.36 -12.31 -5.78
C THR A 161 9.06 -13.01 -7.10
N PHE A 162 9.96 -13.90 -7.53
CA PHE A 162 9.85 -14.59 -8.81
C PHE A 162 9.82 -16.10 -8.60
N THR A 163 8.93 -16.78 -9.32
CA THR A 163 8.77 -18.24 -9.22
C THR A 163 9.14 -18.98 -10.49
N GLY A 164 9.00 -18.34 -11.65
CA GLY A 164 9.11 -19.00 -12.95
C GLY A 164 7.94 -19.92 -13.29
N ASN A 165 6.95 -20.08 -12.40
CA ASN A 165 5.77 -20.92 -12.62
C ASN A 165 4.75 -20.18 -13.49
N THR A 166 5.05 -20.13 -14.80
CA THR A 166 4.28 -19.34 -15.76
C THR A 166 2.85 -19.84 -15.94
N ILE A 167 1.91 -18.90 -16.10
CA ILE A 167 0.49 -19.17 -16.34
C ILE A 167 0.17 -19.15 -17.84
N ASN A 168 0.80 -18.25 -18.60
CA ASN A 168 0.35 -17.95 -19.97
C ASN A 168 1.44 -18.03 -21.05
N GLY A 169 2.72 -18.17 -20.68
CA GLY A 169 3.84 -18.26 -21.63
C GLY A 169 4.06 -17.02 -22.52
N LEU A 170 3.44 -15.88 -22.18
CA LEU A 170 3.59 -14.64 -22.94
C LEU A 170 4.94 -13.96 -22.65
N PRO A 171 5.47 -13.15 -23.59
CA PRO A 171 6.63 -12.31 -23.33
C PRO A 171 6.29 -11.19 -22.33
N ILE A 172 7.32 -10.50 -21.85
CA ILE A 172 7.19 -9.28 -21.05
C ILE A 172 6.93 -8.12 -22.01
N ALA A 173 5.67 -7.71 -22.11
CA ALA A 173 5.18 -6.73 -23.07
C ALA A 173 5.17 -5.29 -22.53
N ASP A 174 5.08 -4.30 -23.43
CA ASP A 174 4.77 -2.92 -23.03
C ASP A 174 3.30 -2.80 -22.65
N CYS A 175 3.08 -2.56 -21.37
CA CYS A 175 1.77 -2.44 -20.75
C CYS A 175 1.48 -1.02 -20.23
N THR A 176 2.13 0.01 -20.79
CA THR A 176 1.99 1.40 -20.33
C THR A 176 0.51 1.80 -20.20
N GLN A 177 -0.31 1.50 -21.21
CA GLN A 177 -1.73 1.84 -21.18
C GLN A 177 -2.51 1.01 -20.14
N ALA A 178 -2.14 -0.25 -19.94
CA ALA A 178 -2.76 -1.11 -18.94
C ALA A 178 -2.45 -0.62 -17.51
N VAL A 179 -1.21 -0.17 -17.26
CA VAL A 179 -0.80 0.47 -15.99
C VAL A 179 -1.62 1.73 -15.74
N LEU A 180 -1.72 2.64 -16.73
CA LEU A 180 -2.51 3.88 -16.62
C LEU A 180 -3.99 3.57 -16.33
N THR A 181 -4.58 2.62 -17.05
CA THR A 181 -5.96 2.21 -16.84
C THR A 181 -6.18 1.64 -15.45
N THR A 182 -5.23 0.83 -14.94
CA THR A 182 -5.31 0.23 -13.61
C THR A 182 -5.13 1.27 -12.51
N LEU A 183 -4.21 2.22 -12.69
CA LEU A 183 -4.09 3.35 -11.79
C LEU A 183 -5.41 4.12 -11.69
N ASP A 184 -6.03 4.42 -12.83
CA ASP A 184 -7.25 5.22 -12.86
C ASP A 184 -8.48 4.50 -12.29
N LYS A 185 -8.70 3.24 -12.66
CA LYS A 185 -9.91 2.49 -12.29
C LYS A 185 -9.81 1.81 -10.93
N GLU A 186 -8.68 1.18 -10.63
CA GLU A 186 -8.51 0.35 -9.43
C GLU A 186 -7.71 1.03 -8.32
N MET A 187 -6.75 1.90 -8.67
CA MET A 187 -5.79 2.45 -7.70
C MET A 187 -6.03 3.94 -7.38
N ARG A 188 -6.94 4.62 -8.08
CA ARG A 188 -7.27 6.01 -7.76
C ARG A 188 -7.99 6.07 -6.42
N LYS A 189 -7.51 6.92 -5.54
CA LYS A 189 -8.20 7.26 -4.30
C LYS A 189 -9.51 7.97 -4.67
N LYS A 190 -10.58 7.58 -4.03
CA LYS A 190 -11.82 8.36 -4.15
C LYS A 190 -11.48 9.80 -3.79
N PRO A 191 -11.96 10.79 -4.56
CA PRO A 191 -11.81 12.18 -4.16
C PRO A 191 -12.23 12.28 -2.69
N LYS A 192 -11.40 12.90 -1.86
CA LYS A 192 -11.85 13.28 -0.51
C LYS A 192 -13.16 14.02 -0.76
N ALA A 193 -14.26 13.51 -0.23
CA ALA A 193 -15.51 14.25 -0.32
C ALA A 193 -15.14 15.63 0.23
N LYS A 194 -15.17 16.66 -0.63
CA LYS A 194 -15.14 18.02 -0.18
C LYS A 194 -16.52 18.20 0.48
N TYR A 195 -16.60 17.74 1.72
CA TYR A 195 -17.68 18.19 2.55
C TYR A 195 -17.45 19.70 2.65
N SER A 196 -18.22 20.45 1.90
CA SER A 196 -18.38 21.86 2.20
C SER A 196 -19.13 21.91 3.54
N ALA A 197 -18.39 21.73 4.62
CA ALA A 197 -18.87 22.09 5.92
C ALA A 197 -19.21 23.58 5.79
N LYS A 198 -20.48 23.93 5.69
CA LYS A 198 -20.90 25.24 6.13
C LYS A 198 -20.47 25.26 7.59
N ARG A 199 -19.38 26.00 7.87
CA ARG A 199 -18.99 26.33 9.22
C ARG A 199 -20.22 27.01 9.83
N ASP A 200 -20.96 26.26 10.61
CA ASP A 200 -21.86 26.84 11.60
C ASP A 200 -20.92 27.39 12.66
N GLY A 201 -20.74 28.70 12.71
CA GLY A 201 -19.68 29.47 13.31
C GLY A 201 -19.00 28.85 14.54
N ASP A 202 -17.77 29.18 14.76
CA ASP A 202 -16.82 28.82 15.82
C ASP A 202 -17.43 28.13 17.05
N ARG A 203 -17.87 26.88 16.89
CA ARG A 203 -18.21 26.03 18.03
C ARG A 203 -16.92 25.67 18.73
N ALA A 204 -16.74 26.20 19.93
CA ALA A 204 -15.58 25.85 20.74
C ALA A 204 -15.49 24.32 20.92
N VAL A 205 -14.28 23.76 20.88
CA VAL A 205 -14.00 22.34 21.15
C VAL A 205 -14.75 21.83 22.38
N PHE A 206 -14.87 22.69 23.39
CA PHE A 206 -15.62 22.40 24.64
C PHE A 206 -17.08 22.04 24.36
N ASP A 207 -17.80 22.79 23.50
CA ASP A 207 -19.22 22.53 23.22
C ASP A 207 -19.39 21.20 22.46
N ILE A 208 -18.51 20.93 21.48
CA ILE A 208 -18.52 19.67 20.74
C ILE A 208 -18.31 18.47 21.68
N VAL A 209 -17.35 18.57 22.59
CA VAL A 209 -17.03 17.52 23.57
C VAL A 209 -18.20 17.32 24.53
N CYS A 210 -18.80 18.39 25.05
CA CYS A 210 -19.99 18.32 25.93
C CYS A 210 -21.16 17.63 25.23
N ASP A 211 -21.39 17.92 23.95
CA ASP A 211 -22.48 17.32 23.19
C ASP A 211 -22.22 15.83 22.93
N LEU A 212 -20.98 15.45 22.58
CA LEU A 212 -20.60 14.05 22.30
C LEU A 212 -20.77 13.18 23.55
N ARG A 213 -20.47 13.72 24.77
CA ARG A 213 -20.68 12.99 26.03
C ARG A 213 -22.15 12.70 26.32
N LYS A 214 -23.09 13.52 25.83
CA LYS A 214 -24.55 13.38 26.09
C LYS A 214 -25.26 12.48 25.04
N GLN A 215 -24.57 12.04 24.00
CA GLN A 215 -25.18 11.24 22.96
C GLN A 215 -25.35 9.76 23.33
N LYS A 216 -26.10 9.01 22.51
CA LYS A 216 -26.30 7.56 22.66
C LYS A 216 -24.98 6.80 22.76
N ASN A 217 -23.95 7.26 22.08
CA ASN A 217 -22.58 6.70 22.10
C ASN A 217 -21.64 7.44 23.07
N GLY A 218 -22.19 8.21 24.03
CA GLY A 218 -21.42 9.01 24.98
C GLY A 218 -20.45 8.19 25.81
N ASP A 219 -20.84 7.00 26.27
CA ASP A 219 -19.95 6.11 27.02
C ASP A 219 -18.74 5.66 26.20
N LYS A 220 -18.96 5.35 24.94
CA LYS A 220 -17.88 5.01 24.00
C LYS A 220 -16.95 6.21 23.77
N PHE A 221 -17.53 7.41 23.62
CA PHE A 221 -16.76 8.64 23.46
C PHE A 221 -15.94 8.94 24.73
N ILE A 222 -16.52 8.90 25.92
CA ILE A 222 -15.85 9.11 27.20
C ILE A 222 -14.69 8.14 27.38
N ARG A 223 -14.89 6.86 27.05
CA ARG A 223 -13.86 5.85 27.17
C ARG A 223 -12.65 6.15 26.26
N LEU A 224 -12.88 6.50 25.01
CA LEU A 224 -11.81 6.82 24.06
C LEU A 224 -11.19 8.19 24.32
N TYR A 225 -12.02 9.22 24.46
CA TYR A 225 -11.59 10.61 24.55
C TYR A 225 -11.00 10.97 25.92
N ASP A 226 -11.73 10.65 27.02
CA ASP A 226 -11.34 11.05 28.36
C ASP A 226 -10.35 10.07 29.00
N LYS A 227 -10.49 8.76 28.76
CA LYS A 227 -9.70 7.73 29.41
C LYS A 227 -8.59 7.15 28.54
N GLY A 228 -8.62 7.38 27.21
CA GLY A 228 -7.68 6.76 26.28
C GLY A 228 -7.75 5.23 26.25
N ASP A 229 -8.85 4.66 26.74
CA ASP A 229 -9.04 3.22 26.80
C ASP A 229 -9.47 2.67 25.42
N PHE A 230 -8.57 1.92 24.81
CA PHE A 230 -8.76 1.26 23.51
C PHE A 230 -8.74 -0.27 23.62
N SER A 231 -8.96 -0.83 24.80
CA SER A 231 -8.90 -2.29 25.05
C SER A 231 -9.88 -3.11 24.21
N GLU A 232 -10.97 -2.51 23.73
CA GLU A 232 -11.94 -3.15 22.84
C GLU A 232 -11.55 -3.15 21.36
N TYR A 233 -10.38 -2.55 21.00
CA TYR A 233 -9.91 -2.46 19.64
C TYR A 233 -8.66 -3.32 19.43
N GLY A 234 -8.49 -3.85 18.24
CA GLY A 234 -7.31 -4.63 17.88
C GLY A 234 -6.01 -3.82 17.87
N SER A 235 -6.12 -2.49 17.78
CA SER A 235 -4.98 -1.57 17.84
C SER A 235 -5.42 -0.16 18.24
N GLN A 236 -4.48 0.62 18.80
CA GLN A 236 -4.73 2.05 19.06
C GLN A 236 -5.07 2.83 17.77
N SER A 237 -4.55 2.43 16.62
CA SER A 237 -4.87 3.09 15.34
C SER A 237 -6.32 2.87 14.90
N GLU A 238 -6.93 1.74 15.26
CA GLU A 238 -8.37 1.51 15.07
C GLU A 238 -9.21 2.35 16.01
N ALA A 239 -8.77 2.49 17.26
CA ALA A 239 -9.42 3.35 18.24
C ALA A 239 -9.35 4.83 17.85
N ASP A 240 -8.19 5.28 17.33
CA ASP A 240 -8.01 6.63 16.81
C ASP A 240 -9.02 6.93 15.69
N ALA A 241 -9.20 6.00 14.75
CA ALA A 241 -10.19 6.14 13.66
C ALA A 241 -11.63 6.09 14.18
N ALA A 242 -11.92 5.27 15.19
CA ALA A 242 -13.24 5.21 15.82
C ALA A 242 -13.59 6.50 16.56
N LEU A 243 -12.62 7.12 17.25
CA LEU A 243 -12.81 8.42 17.87
C LEU A 243 -13.05 9.50 16.83
N CYS A 244 -12.27 9.52 15.73
CA CYS A 244 -12.50 10.45 14.61
C CYS A 244 -13.91 10.31 14.02
N ALA A 245 -14.46 9.08 13.93
CA ALA A 245 -15.82 8.87 13.43
C ALA A 245 -16.89 9.48 14.35
N LEU A 246 -16.72 9.35 15.68
CA LEU A 246 -17.64 9.97 16.63
C LEU A 246 -17.60 11.50 16.55
N ILE A 247 -16.39 12.07 16.40
CA ILE A 247 -16.22 13.52 16.27
C ILE A 247 -16.78 14.00 14.91
N ALA A 248 -16.51 13.29 13.82
CA ALA A 248 -17.01 13.61 12.47
C ALA A 248 -18.53 13.75 12.44
N PHE A 249 -19.26 12.91 13.17
CA PHE A 249 -20.71 12.99 13.26
C PHE A 249 -21.20 14.35 13.80
N ARG A 250 -20.47 14.98 14.72
CA ARG A 250 -20.85 16.26 15.34
C ARG A 250 -20.25 17.49 14.66
N THR A 251 -19.17 17.32 13.93
CA THR A 251 -18.44 18.41 13.26
C THR A 251 -18.84 18.59 11.79
N GLY A 252 -19.84 17.82 11.32
CA GLY A 252 -20.20 17.84 9.90
C GLY A 252 -19.08 17.30 9.00
N ALA A 253 -18.26 16.39 9.53
CA ALA A 253 -17.09 15.82 8.87
C ALA A 253 -16.00 16.88 8.52
N ASP A 254 -15.93 17.97 9.28
CA ASP A 254 -14.87 18.97 9.13
C ASP A 254 -13.54 18.40 9.66
N PRO A 255 -12.52 18.20 8.77
CA PRO A 255 -11.25 17.61 9.17
C PRO A 255 -10.46 18.47 10.18
N ASP A 256 -10.56 19.80 10.09
CA ASP A 256 -9.84 20.71 10.98
C ASP A 256 -10.44 20.66 12.39
N ALA A 257 -11.78 20.65 12.49
CA ALA A 257 -12.46 20.47 13.76
C ALA A 257 -12.23 19.09 14.38
N ILE A 258 -12.13 18.03 13.56
CA ILE A 258 -11.79 16.68 14.04
C ILE A 258 -10.36 16.66 14.59
N ASP A 259 -9.39 17.27 13.90
CA ASP A 259 -8.00 17.36 14.36
C ASP A 259 -7.92 18.10 15.70
N GLU A 260 -8.58 19.25 15.81
CA GLU A 260 -8.58 20.07 17.02
C GLU A 260 -9.16 19.33 18.23
N VAL A 261 -10.32 18.68 18.05
CA VAL A 261 -10.94 17.87 19.13
C VAL A 261 -10.08 16.65 19.46
N PHE A 262 -9.51 15.96 18.46
CA PHE A 262 -8.68 14.79 18.72
C PHE A 262 -7.42 15.12 19.52
N ARG A 263 -6.78 16.27 19.26
CA ARG A 263 -5.57 16.73 19.97
C ARG A 263 -5.78 16.92 21.46
N SER A 264 -7.00 17.17 21.90
CA SER A 264 -7.35 17.30 23.32
C SER A 264 -7.78 15.97 23.99
N SER A 265 -7.76 14.86 23.25
CA SER A 265 -8.13 13.54 23.76
C SER A 265 -6.99 12.81 24.48
N ALA A 266 -7.32 11.88 25.35
CA ALA A 266 -6.35 10.97 25.98
C ALA A 266 -5.72 9.95 25.01
N LEU A 267 -6.22 9.81 23.78
CA LEU A 267 -5.60 9.01 22.71
C LEU A 267 -4.50 9.77 21.98
N TYR A 268 -4.40 11.10 22.17
CA TYR A 268 -3.37 11.89 21.52
C TYR A 268 -1.95 11.41 21.87
N ARG A 269 -1.09 11.34 20.86
CA ARG A 269 0.32 10.95 20.98
C ARG A 269 1.15 11.52 19.83
N SER A 270 2.49 11.49 19.95
CA SER A 270 3.42 12.05 18.93
C SER A 270 3.23 11.51 17.51
N LYS A 271 2.70 10.29 17.35
CA LYS A 271 2.35 9.73 16.04
C LYS A 271 1.32 10.59 15.30
N TRP A 272 0.47 11.32 16.01
CA TRP A 272 -0.54 12.21 15.45
C TRP A 272 0.07 13.40 14.71
N GLU A 273 1.30 13.81 15.06
CA GLU A 273 2.02 14.91 14.40
C GLU A 273 2.50 14.55 12.99
N ARG A 274 2.47 13.29 12.61
CA ARG A 274 2.73 12.88 11.25
C ARG A 274 1.54 13.16 10.36
N ASP A 275 1.71 14.01 9.36
CA ASP A 275 0.64 14.41 8.42
C ASP A 275 -0.02 13.20 7.75
N ASP A 276 0.81 12.23 7.27
CA ASP A 276 0.32 11.02 6.62
C ASP A 276 -0.60 10.18 7.55
N TYR A 277 -0.22 10.07 8.82
CA TYR A 277 -1.01 9.32 9.79
C TYR A 277 -2.31 10.04 10.15
N ARG A 278 -2.21 11.32 10.52
CA ARG A 278 -3.35 12.16 10.91
C ARG A 278 -4.40 12.23 9.80
N GLU A 279 -3.99 12.57 8.59
CA GLU A 279 -4.91 12.66 7.46
C GLU A 279 -5.60 11.33 7.14
N ASN A 280 -4.85 10.23 7.12
CA ASN A 280 -5.42 8.91 6.86
C ASN A 280 -6.41 8.48 7.95
N THR A 281 -6.12 8.79 9.21
CA THR A 281 -6.97 8.44 10.34
C THR A 281 -8.26 9.26 10.36
N ILE A 282 -8.17 10.58 10.12
CA ILE A 282 -9.34 11.46 10.00
C ILE A 282 -10.23 11.01 8.83
N ASN A 283 -9.64 10.73 7.66
CA ASN A 283 -10.39 10.27 6.49
C ASN A 283 -11.06 8.90 6.73
N ALA A 284 -10.40 7.99 7.45
CA ALA A 284 -11.01 6.72 7.85
C ALA A 284 -12.21 6.94 8.77
N GLY A 285 -12.09 7.83 9.75
CA GLY A 285 -13.19 8.22 10.65
C GLY A 285 -14.37 8.84 9.90
N ILE A 286 -14.11 9.80 9.01
CA ILE A 286 -15.14 10.41 8.16
C ILE A 286 -15.86 9.38 7.30
N SER A 287 -15.10 8.45 6.69
CA SER A 287 -15.65 7.39 5.84
C SER A 287 -16.50 6.39 6.62
N ALA A 288 -16.21 6.16 7.89
CA ALA A 288 -16.96 5.26 8.77
C ALA A 288 -18.19 5.93 9.40
N CYS A 289 -18.33 7.25 9.29
CA CYS A 289 -19.46 8.00 9.80
C CYS A 289 -20.68 7.79 8.88
N ASN A 290 -21.74 7.14 9.39
CA ASN A 290 -22.96 6.84 8.65
C ASN A 290 -23.89 8.04 8.48
N GLY A 291 -23.51 9.21 8.87
CA GLY A 291 -24.28 10.43 8.75
C GLY A 291 -23.50 11.63 9.26
N VAL A 292 -23.81 12.78 8.68
CA VAL A 292 -23.22 14.06 9.09
C VAL A 292 -24.30 14.82 9.86
N PHE A 293 -23.94 15.34 11.02
CA PHE A 293 -24.87 16.17 11.78
C PHE A 293 -25.10 17.48 11.02
N HIS A 294 -26.32 17.64 10.54
CA HIS A 294 -26.82 18.91 10.02
C HIS A 294 -27.83 19.48 11.03
N ARG A 295 -27.62 20.67 11.45
CA ARG A 295 -28.64 21.47 12.15
C ARG A 295 -29.53 22.14 11.15
#